data_6addb8bd241db7bdb028a3299d2e0fed
#
_entry.id   6addb8bd241db7bdb028a3299d2e0fed
#
_cell.length_a   1.000
_cell.length_b   1.000
_cell.length_c   1.000
_cell.angle_alpha   90.00
_cell.angle_beta   90.00
_cell.angle_gamma   90.00
#
_symmetry.space_group_name_H-M   'P 1'
#
loop_
_entity.id
_entity.type
_entity.pdbx_description
1 polymer ?
#
loop_
_entity_poly.entity_id
_entity_poly.type
_entity_poly.pdbx_seq_one_letter_code
_entity_poly.pdbx_strand_id
1 'polypeptide(L)'
;MATLTRQELGNYSSIVCFKAAITGMEEALGEKATAIALTAAGRNRGKKLAQELGLVGTSISLGDAAAKMNHALGKDGTRLCMIEKIVQEGDALKVYTLETLCSAGEEQGSSRSCTFTLGAIWGALESIVGKRLQGKHTESVLRGGSHDVFEFKELT
;
A
#
# COMPACT_ATOMS: atom_id res chain seq x y z
N MET A 1 5.18 -5.71 26.51
CA MET A 1 5.75 -4.69 25.62
C MET A 1 7.01 -5.25 24.99
N ALA A 2 7.07 -5.30 23.66
CA ALA A 2 8.27 -5.77 23.00
C ALA A 2 9.43 -4.78 23.21
N THR A 3 10.61 -5.31 23.56
CA THR A 3 11.81 -4.48 23.68
C THR A 3 12.28 -4.07 22.29
N LEU A 4 12.43 -2.78 22.05
CA LEU A 4 13.00 -2.27 20.80
C LEU A 4 14.47 -2.66 20.72
N THR A 5 14.79 -3.54 19.77
CA THR A 5 16.17 -3.98 19.52
C THR A 5 16.96 -2.98 18.67
N ARG A 6 16.27 -2.02 18.03
CA ARG A 6 16.87 -0.98 17.18
C ARG A 6 16.60 0.39 17.81
N GLN A 7 17.35 0.74 18.84
CA GLN A 7 17.11 1.96 19.61
C GLN A 7 17.48 3.23 18.84
N GLU A 8 18.49 3.16 17.97
CA GLU A 8 18.92 4.32 17.18
C GLU A 8 18.21 4.42 15.84
N LEU A 9 18.10 3.31 15.12
CA LEU A 9 17.53 3.28 13.77
C LEU A 9 16.02 3.09 13.73
N GLY A 10 15.43 2.59 14.81
CA GLY A 10 13.99 2.38 14.91
C GLY A 10 13.46 1.34 13.90
N ASN A 11 12.20 1.51 13.51
CA ASN A 11 11.49 0.61 12.62
C ASN A 11 11.57 1.01 11.13
N TYR A 12 12.54 1.83 10.79
CA TYR A 12 12.72 2.29 9.42
C TYR A 12 13.74 1.46 8.67
N SER A 13 13.50 1.29 7.38
CA SER A 13 14.47 0.75 6.45
C SER A 13 14.53 1.63 5.22
N SER A 14 15.67 1.59 4.53
CA SER A 14 15.87 2.35 3.32
C SER A 14 15.00 1.80 2.18
N ILE A 15 14.41 2.69 1.38
CA ILE A 15 13.71 2.33 0.16
C ILE A 15 14.66 1.60 -0.82
N VAL A 16 15.95 1.93 -0.80
CA VAL A 16 16.96 1.26 -1.61
C VAL A 16 17.07 -0.22 -1.25
N CYS A 17 17.11 -0.53 0.05
CA CYS A 17 17.15 -1.91 0.53
C CYS A 17 15.86 -2.67 0.20
N PHE A 18 14.72 -2.04 0.37
CA PHE A 18 13.44 -2.68 0.08
C PHE A 18 13.28 -2.96 -1.41
N LYS A 19 13.64 -2.02 -2.28
CA LYS A 19 13.66 -2.22 -3.74
C LYS A 19 14.64 -3.32 -4.14
N ALA A 20 15.82 -3.37 -3.54
CA ALA A 20 16.79 -4.43 -3.80
C ALA A 20 16.25 -5.82 -3.41
N ALA A 21 15.51 -5.90 -2.30
CA ALA A 21 14.86 -7.14 -1.91
C ALA A 21 13.80 -7.57 -2.93
N ILE A 22 12.99 -6.64 -3.43
CA ILE A 22 11.97 -6.91 -4.45
C ILE A 22 12.61 -7.41 -5.73
N THR A 23 13.60 -6.70 -6.26
CA THR A 23 14.27 -7.07 -7.51
C THR A 23 15.03 -8.39 -7.38
N GLY A 24 15.66 -8.64 -6.23
CA GLY A 24 16.33 -9.90 -5.95
C GLY A 24 15.36 -11.09 -5.89
N MET A 25 14.19 -10.90 -5.30
CA MET A 25 13.13 -11.93 -5.32
C MET A 25 12.63 -12.19 -6.74
N GLU A 26 12.45 -11.15 -7.54
CA GLU A 26 12.02 -11.29 -8.94
C GLU A 26 13.06 -12.07 -9.76
N GLU A 27 14.34 -11.82 -9.56
CA GLU A 27 15.42 -12.58 -10.21
C GLU A 27 15.44 -14.05 -9.79
N ALA A 28 15.24 -14.33 -8.50
CA ALA A 28 15.33 -15.67 -7.94
C ALA A 28 14.07 -16.51 -8.18
N LEU A 29 12.87 -15.89 -8.09
CA LEU A 29 11.58 -16.58 -8.06
C LEU A 29 10.68 -16.27 -9.27
N GLY A 30 11.05 -15.27 -10.06
CA GLY A 30 10.22 -14.74 -11.14
C GLY A 30 9.25 -13.64 -10.66
N GLU A 31 8.83 -12.80 -11.59
CA GLU A 31 7.98 -11.64 -11.29
C GLU A 31 6.61 -12.05 -10.75
N LYS A 32 6.01 -13.08 -11.32
CA LYS A 32 4.66 -13.52 -10.95
C LYS A 32 4.59 -14.05 -9.52
N ALA A 33 5.50 -14.94 -9.14
CA ALA A 33 5.55 -15.49 -7.79
C ALA A 33 5.86 -14.40 -6.76
N THR A 34 6.76 -13.51 -7.09
CA THR A 34 7.11 -12.36 -6.23
C THR A 34 5.91 -11.43 -6.05
N ALA A 35 5.18 -11.12 -7.12
CA ALA A 35 3.98 -10.27 -7.04
C ALA A 35 2.91 -10.87 -6.11
N ILE A 36 2.68 -12.18 -6.20
CA ILE A 36 1.73 -12.89 -5.33
C ILE A 36 2.18 -12.79 -3.87
N ALA A 37 3.45 -13.07 -3.60
CA ALA A 37 4.01 -13.03 -2.25
C ALA A 37 3.97 -11.62 -1.63
N LEU A 38 4.35 -10.61 -2.41
CA LEU A 38 4.36 -9.22 -1.94
C LEU A 38 2.95 -8.68 -1.70
N THR A 39 2.00 -9.00 -2.57
CA THR A 39 0.60 -8.63 -2.36
C THR A 39 0.05 -9.25 -1.08
N ALA A 40 0.31 -10.53 -0.85
CA ALA A 40 -0.11 -11.22 0.38
C ALA A 40 0.55 -10.61 1.63
N ALA A 41 1.84 -10.34 1.57
CA ALA A 41 2.57 -9.69 2.66
C ALA A 41 2.01 -8.29 2.95
N GLY A 42 1.74 -7.53 1.89
CA GLY A 42 1.10 -6.21 2.00
C GLY A 42 -0.27 -6.31 2.67
N ARG A 43 -1.12 -7.25 2.26
CA ARG A 43 -2.45 -7.43 2.86
C ARG A 43 -2.37 -7.72 4.37
N ASN A 44 -1.41 -8.55 4.78
CA ASN A 44 -1.18 -8.79 6.21
C ASN A 44 -0.76 -7.52 6.94
N ARG A 45 0.12 -6.72 6.35
CA ARG A 45 0.52 -5.42 6.92
C ARG A 45 -0.68 -4.47 7.02
N GLY A 46 -1.52 -4.42 6.00
CA GLY A 46 -2.73 -3.57 5.98
C GLY A 46 -3.74 -3.94 7.07
N LYS A 47 -3.97 -5.23 7.30
CA LYS A 47 -4.83 -5.69 8.40
C LYS A 47 -4.31 -5.23 9.75
N LYS A 48 -3.01 -5.38 10.00
CA LYS A 48 -2.39 -4.91 11.23
C LYS A 48 -2.50 -3.39 11.37
N LEU A 49 -2.31 -2.67 10.27
CA LEU A 49 -2.45 -1.22 10.26
C LEU A 49 -3.84 -0.79 10.72
N ALA A 50 -4.89 -1.39 10.17
CA ALA A 50 -6.26 -1.09 10.58
C ALA A 50 -6.50 -1.37 12.07
N GLN A 51 -5.93 -2.45 12.60
CA GLN A 51 -5.97 -2.79 14.03
C GLN A 51 -5.25 -1.75 14.88
N GLU A 52 -4.03 -1.39 14.49
CA GLU A 52 -3.21 -0.39 15.19
C GLU A 52 -3.89 0.98 15.24
N LEU A 53 -4.60 1.34 14.17
CA LEU A 53 -5.34 2.59 14.09
C LEU A 53 -6.73 2.55 14.76
N GLY A 54 -7.17 1.36 15.21
CA GLY A 54 -8.49 1.20 15.81
C GLY A 54 -9.64 1.37 14.83
N LEU A 55 -9.44 1.07 13.54
CA LEU A 55 -10.41 1.34 12.47
C LEU A 55 -11.18 0.11 12.00
N VAL A 56 -10.91 -1.07 12.55
CA VAL A 56 -11.56 -2.33 12.13
C VAL A 56 -13.07 -2.22 12.31
N GLY A 57 -13.83 -2.40 11.23
CA GLY A 57 -15.30 -2.39 11.26
C GLY A 57 -15.92 -1.05 11.65
N THR A 58 -15.18 0.03 11.52
CA THR A 58 -15.69 1.37 11.88
C THR A 58 -16.47 2.01 10.74
N SER A 59 -17.36 2.95 11.10
CA SER A 59 -18.09 3.78 10.13
C SER A 59 -17.37 5.10 9.86
N ILE A 60 -16.03 5.06 9.85
CA ILE A 60 -15.22 6.26 9.58
C ILE A 60 -15.45 6.79 8.17
N SER A 61 -15.41 8.10 7.98
CA SER A 61 -15.49 8.70 6.66
C SER A 61 -14.25 8.35 5.83
N LEU A 62 -14.40 8.33 4.50
CA LEU A 62 -13.27 8.06 3.60
C LEU A 62 -12.18 9.13 3.74
N GLY A 63 -12.55 10.38 3.96
CA GLY A 63 -11.59 11.46 4.19
C GLY A 63 -10.78 11.25 5.46
N ASP A 64 -11.41 10.86 6.54
CA ASP A 64 -10.72 10.59 7.81
C ASP A 64 -9.88 9.32 7.74
N ALA A 65 -10.36 8.27 7.06
CA ALA A 65 -9.60 7.06 6.82
C ALA A 65 -8.33 7.38 6.02
N ALA A 66 -8.45 8.17 4.95
CA ALA A 66 -7.31 8.61 4.15
C ALA A 66 -6.29 9.37 4.99
N ALA A 67 -6.74 10.30 5.83
CA ALA A 67 -5.85 11.09 6.69
C ALA A 67 -5.09 10.21 7.68
N LYS A 68 -5.77 9.27 8.34
CA LYS A 68 -5.16 8.36 9.31
C LYS A 68 -4.18 7.38 8.65
N MET A 69 -4.56 6.83 7.51
CA MET A 69 -3.68 5.94 6.74
C MET A 69 -2.47 6.70 6.20
N ASN A 70 -2.66 7.92 5.72
CA ASN A 70 -1.55 8.76 5.25
C ASN A 70 -0.57 9.08 6.39
N HIS A 71 -1.06 9.38 7.58
CA HIS A 71 -0.20 9.61 8.74
C HIS A 71 0.66 8.37 9.05
N ALA A 72 0.07 7.18 9.01
CA ALA A 72 0.76 5.93 9.32
C ALA A 72 1.72 5.46 8.21
N LEU A 73 1.34 5.64 6.94
CA LEU A 73 2.10 5.15 5.78
C LEU A 73 2.95 6.22 5.09
N GLY A 74 2.72 7.49 5.40
CA GLY A 74 3.35 8.62 4.74
C GLY A 74 4.59 9.14 5.45
N LYS A 75 4.77 10.45 5.33
CA LYS A 75 5.96 11.16 5.80
C LYS A 75 6.25 10.98 7.29
N ASP A 76 5.22 10.97 8.10
CA ASP A 76 5.32 10.86 9.56
C ASP A 76 5.25 9.41 10.06
N GLY A 77 5.04 8.47 9.16
CA GLY A 77 4.91 7.04 9.46
C GLY A 77 6.02 6.21 8.81
N THR A 78 5.62 5.09 8.19
CA THR A 78 6.55 4.11 7.64
C THR A 78 7.09 4.47 6.25
N ARG A 79 6.63 5.55 5.66
CA ARG A 79 7.10 6.10 4.37
C ARG A 79 6.96 5.12 3.19
N LEU A 80 5.86 4.36 3.19
CA LEU A 80 5.53 3.46 2.09
C LEU A 80 5.01 4.22 0.87
N CYS A 81 4.13 5.18 1.11
CA CYS A 81 3.53 6.05 0.10
C CYS A 81 2.82 7.22 0.80
N MET A 82 2.47 8.23 0.02
CA MET A 82 1.58 9.29 0.49
C MET A 82 0.17 9.02 -0.05
N ILE A 83 -0.82 8.97 0.83
CA ILE A 83 -2.23 8.83 0.44
C ILE A 83 -2.83 10.23 0.40
N GLU A 84 -3.18 10.68 -0.80
CA GLU A 84 -3.79 12.00 -0.99
C GLU A 84 -5.27 11.97 -0.67
N LYS A 85 -5.99 10.98 -1.21
CA LYS A 85 -7.44 10.84 -0.98
C LYS A 85 -7.93 9.43 -1.23
N ILE A 86 -9.05 9.10 -0.61
CA ILE A 86 -9.85 7.90 -0.88
C ILE A 86 -11.25 8.40 -1.24
N VAL A 87 -11.75 8.03 -2.41
CA VAL A 87 -13.06 8.48 -2.90
C VAL A 87 -13.88 7.31 -3.42
N GLN A 88 -15.20 7.43 -3.31
CA GLN A 88 -16.14 6.52 -3.94
C GLN A 88 -16.45 7.03 -5.34
N GLU A 89 -16.18 6.23 -6.35
CA GLU A 89 -16.52 6.51 -7.74
C GLU A 89 -17.33 5.33 -8.30
N GLY A 90 -18.63 5.52 -8.47
CA GLY A 90 -19.52 4.43 -8.84
C GLY A 90 -19.54 3.33 -7.79
N ASP A 91 -19.23 2.09 -8.18
CA ASP A 91 -19.16 0.93 -7.30
C ASP A 91 -17.74 0.68 -6.74
N ALA A 92 -16.81 1.56 -7.02
CA ALA A 92 -15.41 1.41 -6.65
C ALA A 92 -14.95 2.42 -5.61
N LEU A 93 -14.07 1.98 -4.72
CA LEU A 93 -13.23 2.86 -3.90
C LEU A 93 -11.92 3.09 -4.66
N LYS A 94 -11.56 4.34 -4.88
CA LYS A 94 -10.28 4.70 -5.51
C LYS A 94 -9.38 5.40 -4.51
N VAL A 95 -8.16 4.92 -4.40
CA VAL A 95 -7.13 5.47 -3.54
C VAL A 95 -6.06 6.11 -4.41
N TYR A 96 -5.90 7.41 -4.25
CA TYR A 96 -4.92 8.21 -4.99
C TYR A 96 -3.65 8.36 -4.16
N THR A 97 -2.54 7.85 -4.67
CA THR A 97 -1.27 7.85 -3.95
C THR A 97 -0.15 8.53 -4.74
N LEU A 98 0.83 9.02 -4.01
CA LEU A 98 2.04 9.62 -4.52
C LEU A 98 3.25 9.02 -3.82
N GLU A 99 4.42 9.16 -4.44
CA GLU A 99 5.70 8.73 -3.87
C GLU A 99 5.70 7.28 -3.39
N THR A 100 5.08 6.39 -4.17
CA THR A 100 5.02 4.98 -3.82
C THR A 100 6.40 4.33 -3.89
N LEU A 101 6.64 3.39 -2.99
CA LEU A 101 7.84 2.57 -2.96
C LEU A 101 8.15 1.94 -4.33
N CYS A 102 7.13 1.41 -4.98
CA CYS A 102 7.29 0.67 -6.23
C CYS A 102 7.67 1.55 -7.42
N SER A 103 7.20 2.80 -7.45
CA SER A 103 7.54 3.74 -8.52
C SER A 103 8.87 4.45 -8.31
N ALA A 104 9.40 4.43 -7.10
CA ALA A 104 10.64 5.10 -6.77
C ALA A 104 11.84 4.49 -7.52
N GLY A 105 12.62 5.33 -8.17
CA GLY A 105 13.82 4.91 -8.88
C GLY A 105 13.57 4.19 -10.20
N GLU A 106 12.32 4.05 -10.63
CA GLU A 106 11.97 3.45 -11.91
C GLU A 106 12.02 4.47 -13.04
N GLU A 107 12.34 3.99 -14.24
CA GLU A 107 12.30 4.83 -15.44
C GLU A 107 10.85 5.08 -15.89
N GLN A 108 10.62 6.25 -16.47
CA GLN A 108 9.33 6.57 -17.07
C GLN A 108 9.01 5.56 -18.19
N GLY A 109 7.79 5.05 -18.19
CA GLY A 109 7.36 4.00 -19.12
C GLY A 109 7.54 2.58 -18.59
N SER A 110 8.13 2.41 -17.42
CA SER A 110 8.25 1.09 -16.76
C SER A 110 6.89 0.44 -16.58
N SER A 111 6.83 -0.86 -16.80
CA SER A 111 5.63 -1.68 -16.58
C SER A 111 5.44 -2.12 -15.12
N ARG A 112 6.34 -1.70 -14.21
CA ARG A 112 6.29 -2.11 -12.81
C ARG A 112 4.96 -1.74 -12.16
N SER A 113 4.37 -2.70 -11.45
CA SER A 113 3.15 -2.54 -10.67
C SER A 113 3.47 -2.46 -9.18
N CYS A 114 2.62 -1.77 -8.46
CA CYS A 114 2.72 -1.64 -7.01
C CYS A 114 2.03 -2.83 -6.33
N THR A 115 2.77 -3.84 -5.97
CA THR A 115 2.21 -5.09 -5.39
C THR A 115 2.10 -5.02 -3.88
N PHE A 116 3.16 -4.69 -3.17
CA PHE A 116 3.14 -4.57 -1.72
C PHE A 116 2.24 -3.41 -1.27
N THR A 117 2.38 -2.26 -1.90
CA THR A 117 1.56 -1.06 -1.58
C THR A 117 0.09 -1.32 -1.85
N LEU A 118 -0.25 -1.93 -2.99
CA LEU A 118 -1.61 -2.37 -3.29
C LEU A 118 -2.14 -3.28 -2.17
N GLY A 119 -1.36 -4.27 -1.78
CA GLY A 119 -1.73 -5.20 -0.71
C GLY A 119 -1.98 -4.49 0.62
N ALA A 120 -1.10 -3.57 1.02
CA ALA A 120 -1.22 -2.84 2.29
C ALA A 120 -2.52 -2.02 2.34
N ILE A 121 -2.82 -1.30 1.28
CA ILE A 121 -4.06 -0.52 1.18
C ILE A 121 -5.27 -1.45 1.15
N TRP A 122 -5.19 -2.54 0.40
CA TRP A 122 -6.23 -3.56 0.29
C TRP A 122 -6.59 -4.15 1.65
N GLY A 123 -5.60 -4.66 2.38
CA GLY A 123 -5.82 -5.25 3.70
C GLY A 123 -6.39 -4.27 4.71
N ALA A 124 -5.95 -3.02 4.67
CA ALA A 124 -6.48 -1.96 5.53
C ALA A 124 -7.95 -1.67 5.20
N LEU A 125 -8.27 -1.45 3.93
CA LEU A 125 -9.65 -1.12 3.51
C LEU A 125 -10.62 -2.27 3.79
N GLU A 126 -10.25 -3.52 3.48
CA GLU A 126 -11.11 -4.68 3.82
C GLU A 126 -11.43 -4.73 5.31
N SER A 127 -10.43 -4.46 6.15
CA SER A 127 -10.62 -4.46 7.60
C SER A 127 -11.50 -3.29 8.08
N ILE A 128 -11.33 -2.13 7.48
CA ILE A 128 -12.10 -0.92 7.84
C ILE A 128 -13.56 -1.07 7.43
N VAL A 129 -13.83 -1.47 6.19
CA VAL A 129 -15.21 -1.58 5.69
C VAL A 129 -15.90 -2.87 6.07
N GLY A 130 -15.16 -3.88 6.52
CA GLY A 130 -15.70 -5.17 6.93
C GLY A 130 -16.25 -6.01 5.77
N LYS A 131 -15.73 -5.81 4.55
CA LYS A 131 -16.17 -6.49 3.34
C LYS A 131 -14.99 -7.00 2.55
N ARG A 132 -15.19 -8.06 1.79
CA ARG A 132 -14.16 -8.57 0.87
C ARG A 132 -14.12 -7.70 -0.38
N LEU A 133 -12.92 -7.29 -0.75
CA LEU A 133 -12.68 -6.42 -1.89
C LEU A 133 -11.78 -7.11 -2.92
N GLN A 134 -11.97 -6.74 -4.19
CA GLN A 134 -11.04 -7.04 -5.27
C GLN A 134 -10.29 -5.75 -5.60
N GLY A 135 -8.97 -5.78 -5.45
CA GLY A 135 -8.12 -4.62 -5.68
C GLY A 135 -7.25 -4.76 -6.92
N LYS A 136 -6.95 -3.64 -7.55
CA LYS A 136 -6.00 -3.56 -8.68
C LYS A 136 -5.38 -2.17 -8.78
N HIS A 137 -4.17 -2.12 -9.33
CA HIS A 137 -3.45 -0.89 -9.65
C HIS A 137 -3.89 -0.44 -11.05
N THR A 138 -4.62 0.65 -11.16
CA THR A 138 -5.29 1.08 -12.40
C THR A 138 -4.58 2.20 -13.14
N GLU A 139 -3.88 3.08 -12.42
CA GLU A 139 -3.12 4.18 -13.02
C GLU A 139 -1.77 4.29 -12.33
N SER A 140 -0.76 4.75 -13.07
CA SER A 140 0.59 4.92 -12.53
C SER A 140 1.27 6.17 -13.05
N VAL A 141 2.05 6.80 -12.18
CA VAL A 141 2.95 7.90 -12.56
C VAL A 141 3.99 7.43 -13.60
N LEU A 142 4.32 6.14 -13.61
CA LEU A 142 5.27 5.55 -14.56
C LEU A 142 4.69 5.46 -15.98
N ARG A 143 3.38 5.51 -16.12
CA ARG A 143 2.65 5.42 -17.39
C ARG A 143 1.88 6.70 -17.72
N GLY A 144 2.41 7.83 -17.28
CA GLY A 144 1.87 9.15 -17.61
C GLY A 144 0.72 9.64 -16.73
N GLY A 145 0.34 8.89 -15.70
CA GLY A 145 -0.66 9.32 -14.73
C GLY A 145 -0.11 10.36 -13.75
N SER A 146 -1.00 11.09 -13.10
CA SER A 146 -0.61 12.04 -12.05
C SER A 146 -0.37 11.35 -10.71
N HIS A 147 -0.91 10.15 -10.53
CA HIS A 147 -0.88 9.37 -9.30
C HIS A 147 -0.66 7.90 -9.62
N ASP A 148 -0.26 7.14 -8.61
CA ASP A 148 -0.51 5.71 -8.59
C ASP A 148 -1.88 5.50 -7.94
N VAL A 149 -2.82 4.93 -8.70
CA VAL A 149 -4.22 4.78 -8.27
C VAL A 149 -4.55 3.30 -8.08
N PHE A 150 -5.13 3.00 -6.94
CA PHE A 150 -5.59 1.65 -6.60
C PHE A 150 -7.11 1.66 -6.52
N GLU A 151 -7.74 0.73 -7.22
CA GLU A 151 -9.19 0.61 -7.28
C GLU A 151 -9.65 -0.66 -6.59
N PHE A 152 -10.67 -0.54 -5.74
CA PHE A 152 -11.23 -1.66 -4.97
C PHE A 152 -12.73 -1.74 -5.18
N LYS A 153 -13.20 -2.93 -5.56
CA LYS A 153 -14.63 -3.23 -5.70
C LYS A 153 -15.03 -4.33 -4.75
N GLU A 154 -16.25 -4.25 -4.24
CA GLU A 154 -16.78 -5.30 -3.38
C GLU A 154 -16.93 -6.60 -4.16
N LEU A 155 -16.45 -7.70 -3.57
CA LEU A 155 -16.68 -9.05 -4.08
C LEU A 155 -18.09 -9.50 -3.71
N THR A 156 -18.86 -9.85 -4.72
CA THR A 156 -20.23 -10.37 -4.56
C THR A 156 -20.24 -11.89 -4.55
#